data_3bdec27137296866d6f24d9060776f52
#
_entry.id   3bdec27137296866d6f24d9060776f52
#
_cell.length_a   1.000
_cell.length_b   1.000
_cell.length_c   1.000
_cell.angle_alpha   90.00
_cell.angle_beta   90.00
_cell.angle_gamma   90.00
#
_symmetry.space_group_name_H-M   'P 1'
#
loop_
_entity.id
_entity.type
_entity.pdbx_description
1 polymer ?
#
loop_
_entity_poly.entity_id
_entity_poly.type
_entity_poly.pdbx_seq_one_letter_code
_entity_poly.pdbx_strand_id
1 'polypeptide(L)'
;DKLQKEIDMPVGVLNISLGGTSIASWLSREAIDANKKVKDDLIARERYIEKDKWLDDNRNLYHDMTVNYNLRIEALKHFRLSGMVWYQGETDLMFGLTDENYAAAFSLLQKSYTELFSYKNGLLPIVYTQLVSYNYGDNNYFLNRNIAFTEMQKQEKDSRAVVSVYDIPITYLKDVGYIHPESKKE
;
A
#
# COMPACT_ATOMS: atom_id res chain seq x y z
N ASP A 1 9.66 -17.83 10.51
CA ASP A 1 10.71 -18.70 11.03
C ASP A 1 12.14 -18.22 10.79
N LYS A 2 12.51 -17.70 9.59
CA LYS A 2 13.85 -17.13 9.35
C LYS A 2 14.08 -15.90 10.22
N LEU A 3 13.20 -14.92 10.16
CA LEU A 3 13.32 -13.68 10.94
C LEU A 3 13.40 -13.96 12.44
N GLN A 4 12.53 -14.84 12.96
CA GLN A 4 12.56 -15.23 14.38
C GLN A 4 13.91 -15.84 14.79
N LYS A 5 14.51 -16.66 13.92
CA LYS A 5 15.83 -17.25 14.19
C LYS A 5 16.97 -16.22 14.15
N GLU A 6 16.88 -15.26 13.23
CA GLU A 6 17.89 -14.22 13.08
C GLU A 6 17.92 -13.24 14.26
N ILE A 7 16.74 -12.89 14.79
CA ILE A 7 16.63 -11.91 15.89
C ILE A 7 16.51 -12.57 17.28
N ASP A 8 16.44 -13.91 17.33
CA ASP A 8 16.27 -14.69 18.56
C ASP A 8 15.12 -14.21 19.47
N MET A 9 13.99 -13.84 18.83
CA MET A 9 12.80 -13.36 19.54
C MET A 9 11.53 -13.86 18.85
N PRO A 10 10.42 -14.06 19.62
CA PRO A 10 9.13 -14.37 19.02
C PRO A 10 8.66 -13.29 18.06
N VAL A 11 8.18 -13.70 16.91
CA VAL A 11 7.62 -12.78 15.89
C VAL A 11 6.15 -13.10 15.70
N GLY A 12 5.30 -12.10 16.00
CA GLY A 12 3.88 -12.13 15.69
C GLY A 12 3.60 -11.49 14.34
N VAL A 13 2.66 -12.04 13.57
CA VAL A 13 2.22 -11.51 12.28
C VAL A 13 0.73 -11.24 12.32
N LEU A 14 0.33 -10.01 12.00
CA LEU A 14 -1.07 -9.62 11.81
C LEU A 14 -1.34 -9.55 10.30
N ASN A 15 -2.09 -10.50 9.77
CA ASN A 15 -2.51 -10.47 8.36
C ASN A 15 -3.88 -9.79 8.25
N ILE A 16 -3.88 -8.58 7.71
CA ILE A 16 -5.08 -7.77 7.47
C ILE A 16 -5.26 -7.44 5.98
N SER A 17 -4.49 -8.06 5.11
CA SER A 17 -4.49 -7.79 3.66
C SER A 17 -5.88 -8.01 3.03
N LEU A 18 -6.17 -7.19 2.04
CA LEU A 18 -7.35 -7.32 1.18
C LEU A 18 -6.94 -6.98 -0.25
N GLY A 19 -7.11 -7.93 -1.17
CA GLY A 19 -6.77 -7.75 -2.59
C GLY A 19 -7.67 -6.73 -3.28
N GLY A 20 -7.13 -6.08 -4.34
CA GLY A 20 -7.88 -5.15 -5.17
C GLY A 20 -8.19 -3.80 -4.52
N THR A 21 -7.48 -3.38 -3.49
CA THR A 21 -7.73 -2.12 -2.77
C THR A 21 -6.81 -0.98 -3.24
N SER A 22 -7.30 0.26 -3.17
CA SER A 22 -6.47 1.46 -3.40
C SER A 22 -5.69 1.84 -2.15
N ILE A 23 -4.55 2.53 -2.30
CA ILE A 23 -3.78 3.04 -1.15
C ILE A 23 -4.60 4.01 -0.29
N ALA A 24 -5.46 4.83 -0.90
CA ALA A 24 -6.31 5.79 -0.19
C ALA A 24 -7.31 5.11 0.76
N SER A 25 -7.69 3.86 0.49
CA SER A 25 -8.59 3.12 1.37
C SER A 25 -7.96 2.76 2.73
N TRP A 26 -6.64 2.79 2.82
CA TRP A 26 -5.86 2.49 4.03
C TRP A 26 -5.40 3.73 4.80
N LEU A 27 -5.77 4.93 4.34
CA LEU A 27 -5.49 6.19 5.01
C LEU A 27 -6.68 6.66 5.84
N SER A 28 -6.44 7.28 6.99
CA SER A 28 -7.52 7.95 7.72
C SER A 28 -8.00 9.18 6.97
N ARG A 29 -9.25 9.58 7.20
CA ARG A 29 -9.80 10.81 6.64
C ARG A 29 -9.00 12.03 7.10
N GLU A 30 -8.67 12.06 8.38
CA GLU A 30 -7.91 13.15 8.98
C GLU A 30 -6.55 13.32 8.32
N ALA A 31 -5.86 12.22 8.04
CA ALA A 31 -4.58 12.25 7.33
C ALA A 31 -4.74 12.77 5.90
N ILE A 32 -5.75 12.31 5.17
CA ILE A 32 -6.05 12.77 3.81
C ILE A 32 -6.39 14.26 3.81
N ASP A 33 -7.29 14.69 4.70
CA ASP A 33 -7.74 16.09 4.76
C ASP A 33 -6.62 17.06 5.15
N ALA A 34 -5.67 16.60 5.96
CA ALA A 34 -4.49 17.38 6.34
C ALA A 34 -3.40 17.43 5.25
N ASN A 35 -3.45 16.55 4.25
CA ASN A 35 -2.45 16.47 3.19
C ASN A 35 -3.01 17.00 1.86
N LYS A 36 -2.70 18.27 1.54
CA LYS A 36 -3.23 18.93 0.35
C LYS A 36 -2.96 18.15 -0.95
N LYS A 37 -1.77 17.60 -1.12
CA LYS A 37 -1.39 16.88 -2.36
C LYS A 37 -2.23 15.63 -2.57
N VAL A 38 -2.38 14.81 -1.54
CA VAL A 38 -3.18 13.56 -1.60
C VAL A 38 -4.67 13.89 -1.75
N LYS A 39 -5.16 14.89 -1.05
CA LYS A 39 -6.56 15.31 -1.14
C LYS A 39 -6.90 15.86 -2.54
N ASP A 40 -6.08 16.76 -3.06
CA ASP A 40 -6.30 17.36 -4.40
C ASP A 40 -6.27 16.29 -5.50
N ASP A 41 -5.38 15.30 -5.40
CA ASP A 41 -5.34 14.17 -6.34
C ASP A 41 -6.63 13.33 -6.28
N LEU A 42 -7.11 13.02 -5.08
CA LEU A 42 -8.38 12.29 -4.93
C LEU A 42 -9.56 13.06 -5.49
N ILE A 43 -9.61 14.39 -5.31
CA ILE A 43 -10.64 15.26 -5.89
C ILE A 43 -10.53 15.24 -7.41
N ALA A 44 -9.34 15.44 -7.97
CA ALA A 44 -9.11 15.48 -9.41
C ALA A 44 -9.49 14.17 -10.12
N ARG A 45 -9.36 13.04 -9.44
CA ARG A 45 -9.75 11.70 -9.95
C ARG A 45 -11.17 11.29 -9.55
N GLU A 46 -11.98 12.20 -8.97
CA GLU A 46 -13.35 11.92 -8.50
C GLU A 46 -13.42 10.76 -7.49
N ARG A 47 -12.36 10.61 -6.66
CA ARG A 47 -12.23 9.56 -5.63
C ARG A 47 -12.34 10.10 -4.21
N TYR A 48 -12.41 11.42 -4.04
CA TYR A 48 -12.65 12.02 -2.74
C TYR A 48 -14.12 11.94 -2.38
N ILE A 49 -14.43 11.48 -1.17
CA ILE A 49 -15.78 11.27 -0.70
C ILE A 49 -16.09 12.28 0.40
N GLU A 50 -17.09 13.13 0.20
CA GLU A 50 -17.56 14.04 1.23
C GLU A 50 -18.19 13.28 2.42
N LYS A 51 -18.14 13.88 3.62
CA LYS A 51 -18.61 13.22 4.85
C LYS A 51 -20.08 12.82 4.83
N ASP A 52 -20.91 13.63 4.21
CA ASP A 52 -22.36 13.41 4.07
C ASP A 52 -22.73 12.33 3.06
N LYS A 53 -21.78 11.93 2.21
CA LYS A 53 -22.00 10.92 1.15
C LYS A 53 -21.46 9.52 1.49
N TRP A 54 -21.05 9.29 2.72
CA TRP A 54 -20.47 8.01 3.15
C TRP A 54 -21.45 6.83 3.12
N LEU A 55 -22.74 7.08 3.22
CA LEU A 55 -23.80 6.07 3.33
C LEU A 55 -24.56 5.86 2.03
N ASP A 56 -24.02 6.27 0.87
CA ASP A 56 -24.64 6.02 -0.41
C ASP A 56 -24.50 4.54 -0.81
N ASP A 57 -25.63 3.83 -0.94
CA ASP A 57 -25.70 2.38 -1.16
C ASP A 57 -25.10 1.88 -2.50
N ASN A 58 -24.74 2.79 -3.42
CA ASN A 58 -24.18 2.45 -4.73
C ASN A 58 -22.65 2.39 -4.78
N ARG A 59 -21.96 2.40 -3.63
CA ARG A 59 -20.51 2.47 -3.58
C ARG A 59 -19.82 1.10 -3.63
N ASN A 60 -18.70 1.06 -4.34
CA ASN A 60 -17.78 -0.07 -4.29
C ASN A 60 -16.81 0.10 -3.12
N LEU A 61 -17.23 -0.35 -1.94
CA LEU A 61 -16.56 -0.14 -0.65
C LEU A 61 -15.06 -0.53 -0.61
N TYR A 62 -14.60 -1.45 -1.46
CA TYR A 62 -13.21 -1.92 -1.39
C TYR A 62 -12.17 -0.86 -1.78
N HIS A 63 -12.53 0.05 -2.67
CA HIS A 63 -11.63 1.03 -3.26
C HIS A 63 -11.79 2.42 -2.67
N ASP A 64 -12.87 2.63 -1.91
CA ASP A 64 -13.19 3.95 -1.38
C ASP A 64 -12.17 4.37 -0.33
N MET A 65 -11.83 5.66 -0.34
CA MET A 65 -10.90 6.22 0.62
C MET A 65 -11.34 5.90 2.05
N THR A 66 -10.40 5.60 2.93
CA THR A 66 -10.54 5.37 4.38
C THR A 66 -11.29 4.11 4.83
N VAL A 67 -11.93 3.37 3.93
CA VAL A 67 -12.74 2.20 4.31
C VAL A 67 -11.92 1.13 5.02
N ASN A 68 -10.79 0.72 4.45
CA ASN A 68 -9.94 -0.30 5.07
C ASN A 68 -9.24 0.23 6.32
N TYR A 69 -8.94 1.53 6.38
CA TYR A 69 -8.46 2.13 7.61
C TYR A 69 -9.47 1.97 8.74
N ASN A 70 -10.70 2.39 8.54
CA ASN A 70 -11.75 2.33 9.56
C ASN A 70 -12.10 0.91 10.00
N LEU A 71 -12.17 -0.04 9.03
CA LEU A 71 -12.58 -1.41 9.31
C LEU A 71 -11.47 -2.30 9.90
N ARG A 72 -10.19 -1.98 9.64
CA ARG A 72 -9.07 -2.89 9.92
C ARG A 72 -7.95 -2.24 10.73
N ILE A 73 -7.54 -1.02 10.36
CA ILE A 73 -6.37 -0.38 10.96
C ILE A 73 -6.71 0.30 12.27
N GLU A 74 -7.81 1.02 12.34
CA GLU A 74 -8.24 1.74 13.55
C GLU A 74 -8.39 0.80 14.76
N ALA A 75 -8.87 -0.42 14.54
CA ALA A 75 -8.98 -1.44 15.58
C ALA A 75 -7.62 -1.88 16.15
N LEU A 76 -6.53 -1.66 15.43
CA LEU A 76 -5.17 -2.05 15.83
C LEU A 76 -4.39 -0.94 16.54
N LYS A 77 -4.95 0.24 16.75
CA LYS A 77 -4.26 1.41 17.31
C LYS A 77 -3.58 1.20 18.68
N HIS A 78 -4.00 0.18 19.43
CA HIS A 78 -3.40 -0.16 20.71
C HIS A 78 -2.24 -1.15 20.62
N PHE A 79 -2.00 -1.72 19.43
CA PHE A 79 -0.85 -2.57 19.18
C PHE A 79 0.41 -1.72 18.98
N ARG A 80 1.55 -2.29 19.31
CA ARG A 80 2.86 -1.73 18.96
C ARG A 80 3.45 -2.60 17.87
N LEU A 81 3.66 -2.00 16.69
CA LEU A 81 4.24 -2.68 15.54
C LEU A 81 5.73 -2.37 15.44
N SER A 82 6.52 -3.37 15.03
CA SER A 82 7.94 -3.21 14.72
C SER A 82 8.18 -2.92 13.25
N GLY A 83 7.19 -3.12 12.40
CA GLY A 83 7.26 -2.85 10.96
C GLY A 83 6.02 -3.31 10.22
N MET A 84 5.98 -3.04 8.92
CA MET A 84 4.88 -3.41 8.04
C MET A 84 5.42 -4.04 6.76
N VAL A 85 4.69 -5.01 6.23
CA VAL A 85 4.89 -5.54 4.87
C VAL A 85 3.76 -5.01 3.99
N TRP A 86 4.12 -4.40 2.86
CA TRP A 86 3.17 -3.77 1.95
C TRP A 86 3.30 -4.33 0.54
N TYR A 87 2.21 -4.90 0.01
CA TYR A 87 2.13 -5.36 -1.36
C TYR A 87 0.85 -4.82 -1.99
N GLN A 88 0.95 -3.71 -2.72
CA GLN A 88 -0.18 -3.02 -3.31
C GLN A 88 0.32 -1.99 -4.34
N GLY A 89 -0.49 -1.61 -5.30
CA GLY A 89 -0.21 -0.56 -6.28
C GLY A 89 -0.91 -0.76 -7.62
N GLU A 90 -1.34 -1.98 -7.93
CA GLU A 90 -1.97 -2.35 -9.19
C GLU A 90 -3.28 -1.59 -9.40
N THR A 91 -4.15 -1.60 -8.39
CA THR A 91 -5.44 -0.92 -8.42
C THR A 91 -5.28 0.59 -8.63
N ASP A 92 -4.28 1.19 -7.99
CA ASP A 92 -4.01 2.63 -8.13
C ASP A 92 -3.51 2.99 -9.52
N LEU A 93 -2.74 2.11 -10.18
CA LEU A 93 -2.39 2.28 -11.60
C LEU A 93 -3.63 2.26 -12.49
N MET A 94 -4.53 1.32 -12.26
CA MET A 94 -5.79 1.21 -13.00
C MET A 94 -6.69 2.45 -12.81
N PHE A 95 -6.60 3.09 -11.65
CA PHE A 95 -7.34 4.32 -11.33
C PHE A 95 -6.60 5.61 -11.70
N GLY A 96 -5.52 5.52 -12.46
CA GLY A 96 -4.79 6.66 -12.98
C GLY A 96 -3.98 7.43 -11.92
N LEU A 97 -3.67 6.82 -10.78
CA LEU A 97 -2.80 7.44 -9.79
C LEU A 97 -1.37 7.51 -10.33
N THR A 98 -0.84 8.71 -10.46
CA THR A 98 0.55 8.91 -10.94
C THR A 98 1.57 8.38 -9.94
N ASP A 99 2.79 8.10 -10.40
CA ASP A 99 3.85 7.60 -9.54
C ASP A 99 4.24 8.60 -8.44
N GLU A 100 4.23 9.88 -8.76
CA GLU A 100 4.51 10.96 -7.81
C GLU A 100 3.43 11.07 -6.73
N ASN A 101 2.15 10.94 -7.11
CA ASN A 101 1.04 10.99 -6.16
C ASN A 101 0.95 9.70 -5.33
N TYR A 102 1.31 8.55 -5.92
CA TYR A 102 1.44 7.31 -5.15
C TYR A 102 2.55 7.43 -4.09
N ALA A 103 3.72 7.96 -4.45
CA ALA A 103 4.81 8.18 -3.49
C ALA A 103 4.40 9.13 -2.35
N ALA A 104 3.62 10.17 -2.67
CA ALA A 104 3.07 11.07 -1.66
C ALA A 104 2.08 10.35 -0.71
N ALA A 105 1.17 9.56 -1.26
CA ALA A 105 0.21 8.79 -0.48
C ALA A 105 0.91 7.72 0.39
N PHE A 106 1.94 7.06 -0.14
CA PHE A 106 2.73 6.08 0.61
C PHE A 106 3.51 6.73 1.76
N SER A 107 4.10 7.90 1.54
CA SER A 107 4.78 8.66 2.59
C SER A 107 3.82 9.12 3.68
N LEU A 108 2.60 9.54 3.28
CA LEU A 108 1.53 9.88 4.22
C LEU A 108 1.10 8.66 5.04
N LEU A 109 0.95 7.49 4.40
CA LEU A 109 0.60 6.23 5.07
C LEU A 109 1.66 5.86 6.11
N GLN A 110 2.94 5.86 5.74
CA GLN A 110 4.03 5.55 6.66
C GLN A 110 4.05 6.50 7.87
N LYS A 111 3.93 7.81 7.63
CA LYS A 111 3.90 8.80 8.69
C LYS A 111 2.70 8.59 9.62
N SER A 112 1.51 8.45 9.05
CA SER A 112 0.28 8.24 9.83
C SER A 112 0.34 6.97 10.68
N TYR A 113 0.91 5.88 10.15
CA TYR A 113 1.05 4.64 10.90
C TYR A 113 2.15 4.71 11.95
N THR A 114 3.22 5.46 11.70
CA THR A 114 4.23 5.76 12.72
C THR A 114 3.59 6.41 13.95
N GLU A 115 2.73 7.39 13.73
CA GLU A 115 2.01 8.10 14.79
C GLU A 115 0.98 7.19 15.47
N LEU A 116 0.12 6.51 14.68
CA LEU A 116 -0.94 5.64 15.17
C LEU A 116 -0.41 4.52 16.07
N PHE A 117 0.65 3.85 15.66
CA PHE A 117 1.24 2.74 16.41
C PHE A 117 2.32 3.20 17.41
N SER A 118 2.47 4.51 17.60
CA SER A 118 3.42 5.10 18.55
C SER A 118 4.85 4.58 18.40
N TYR A 119 5.30 4.37 17.17
CA TYR A 119 6.68 3.96 16.89
C TYR A 119 7.66 5.09 17.24
N LYS A 120 8.72 4.79 18.00
CA LYS A 120 9.59 5.81 18.63
C LYS A 120 10.95 5.98 17.95
N ASN A 121 11.36 5.06 17.10
CA ASN A 121 12.71 5.04 16.54
C ASN A 121 12.76 5.58 15.11
N GLY A 122 12.13 6.72 14.86
CA GLY A 122 12.01 7.31 13.53
C GLY A 122 10.68 6.96 12.84
N LEU A 123 10.70 6.66 11.55
CA LEU A 123 9.52 6.19 10.82
C LEU A 123 9.34 4.67 10.99
N LEU A 124 8.10 4.21 11.05
CA LEU A 124 7.78 2.77 11.09
C LEU A 124 8.40 2.08 9.87
N PRO A 125 9.25 1.05 10.05
CA PRO A 125 9.86 0.35 8.93
C PRO A 125 8.83 -0.32 8.02
N ILE A 126 8.98 -0.14 6.70
CA ILE A 126 8.12 -0.78 5.70
C ILE A 126 8.98 -1.54 4.71
N VAL A 127 8.70 -2.84 4.58
CA VAL A 127 9.16 -3.66 3.46
C VAL A 127 8.05 -3.73 2.43
N TYR A 128 8.31 -3.33 1.20
CA TYR A 128 7.30 -3.38 0.15
C TYR A 128 7.83 -4.02 -1.13
N THR A 129 6.92 -4.57 -1.92
CA THR A 129 7.28 -5.29 -3.15
C THR A 129 7.06 -4.40 -4.36
N GLN A 130 7.92 -4.57 -5.37
CA GLN A 130 7.60 -4.13 -6.73
C GLN A 130 6.36 -4.88 -7.25
N LEU A 131 5.71 -4.29 -8.24
CA LEU A 131 4.57 -4.93 -8.90
C LEU A 131 5.08 -5.98 -9.90
N VAL A 132 4.34 -7.06 -10.00
CA VAL A 132 4.59 -8.11 -10.99
C VAL A 132 4.38 -7.57 -12.40
N SER A 133 5.19 -8.03 -13.35
CA SER A 133 5.04 -7.69 -14.77
C SER A 133 3.70 -8.16 -15.32
N TYR A 134 2.76 -7.25 -15.45
CA TYR A 134 1.46 -7.49 -16.06
C TYR A 134 1.14 -6.39 -17.07
N ASN A 135 0.50 -6.75 -18.17
CA ASN A 135 0.10 -5.79 -19.19
C ASN A 135 -1.20 -5.09 -18.76
N TYR A 136 -1.08 -3.94 -18.12
CA TYR A 136 -2.21 -3.06 -17.77
C TYR A 136 -2.63 -2.13 -18.94
N GLY A 137 -2.38 -2.54 -20.19
CA GLY A 137 -2.77 -1.78 -21.39
C GLY A 137 -1.65 -0.93 -21.99
N ASP A 138 -0.83 -0.29 -21.19
CA ASP A 138 0.40 0.39 -21.63
C ASP A 138 1.58 -0.14 -20.80
N ASN A 139 2.52 -0.79 -21.46
CA ASN A 139 3.65 -1.48 -20.85
C ASN A 139 4.56 -0.56 -20.01
N ASN A 140 4.52 0.74 -20.23
CA ASN A 140 5.39 1.69 -19.54
C ASN A 140 4.91 2.03 -18.14
N TYR A 141 3.61 1.98 -17.85
CA TYR A 141 3.08 2.32 -16.51
C TYR A 141 3.65 1.44 -15.41
N PHE A 142 3.73 0.16 -15.67
CA PHE A 142 4.26 -0.81 -14.74
C PHE A 142 5.75 -0.58 -14.43
N LEU A 143 6.56 -0.40 -15.47
CA LEU A 143 7.99 -0.15 -15.32
C LEU A 143 8.25 1.15 -14.55
N ASN A 144 7.54 2.21 -14.88
CA ASN A 144 7.65 3.50 -14.20
C ASN A 144 7.30 3.39 -12.71
N ARG A 145 6.23 2.65 -12.36
CA ARG A 145 5.86 2.41 -10.97
C ARG A 145 6.96 1.68 -10.20
N ASN A 146 7.60 0.69 -10.79
CA ASN A 146 8.68 -0.05 -10.14
C ASN A 146 9.96 0.78 -9.99
N ILE A 147 10.23 1.67 -10.95
CA ILE A 147 11.29 2.68 -10.80
C ILE A 147 10.95 3.62 -9.62
N ALA A 148 9.72 4.13 -9.57
CA ALA A 148 9.27 4.98 -8.47
C ALA A 148 9.38 4.29 -7.10
N PHE A 149 9.08 3.01 -7.00
CA PHE A 149 9.25 2.24 -5.76
C PHE A 149 10.71 2.18 -5.32
N THR A 150 11.64 2.03 -6.27
CA THR A 150 13.07 2.07 -5.98
C THR A 150 13.53 3.46 -5.51
N GLU A 151 13.02 4.52 -6.14
CA GLU A 151 13.31 5.90 -5.71
C GLU A 151 12.71 6.22 -4.33
N MET A 152 11.52 5.72 -4.01
CA MET A 152 10.92 5.86 -2.69
C MET A 152 11.79 5.24 -1.58
N GLN A 153 12.47 4.12 -1.85
CA GLN A 153 13.43 3.53 -0.91
C GLN A 153 14.63 4.44 -0.68
N LYS A 154 15.18 5.02 -1.74
CA LYS A 154 16.35 5.90 -1.64
C LYS A 154 16.08 7.14 -0.79
N GLN A 155 14.85 7.65 -0.82
CA GLN A 155 14.44 8.81 -0.02
C GLN A 155 14.40 8.52 1.49
N GLU A 156 14.08 7.29 1.88
CA GLU A 156 13.87 6.87 3.27
C GLU A 156 14.58 5.52 3.53
N LYS A 157 15.87 5.45 3.17
CA LYS A 157 16.66 4.21 3.17
C LYS A 157 16.74 3.49 4.53
N ASP A 158 16.60 4.22 5.63
CA ASP A 158 16.70 3.67 6.98
C ASP A 158 15.37 3.06 7.46
N SER A 159 14.26 3.35 6.77
CA SER A 159 12.93 2.89 7.14
C SER A 159 12.15 2.22 6.01
N ARG A 160 12.73 2.15 4.81
CA ARG A 160 12.09 1.53 3.64
C ARG A 160 13.00 0.52 2.98
N ALA A 161 12.45 -0.65 2.66
CA ALA A 161 13.12 -1.65 1.83
C ALA A 161 12.17 -2.12 0.72
N VAL A 162 12.63 -2.09 -0.52
CA VAL A 162 11.90 -2.62 -1.67
C VAL A 162 12.42 -4.02 -2.03
N VAL A 163 11.50 -4.94 -2.29
CA VAL A 163 11.81 -6.27 -2.78
C VAL A 163 11.39 -6.34 -4.24
N SER A 164 12.33 -6.71 -5.11
CA SER A 164 12.04 -6.98 -6.51
C SER A 164 11.29 -8.29 -6.64
N VAL A 165 10.26 -8.29 -7.48
CA VAL A 165 9.53 -9.49 -7.90
C VAL A 165 9.55 -9.64 -9.42
N TYR A 166 10.42 -8.86 -10.08
CA TYR A 166 10.48 -8.78 -11.53
C TYR A 166 10.94 -10.07 -12.20
N ASP A 167 11.80 -10.81 -11.55
CA ASP A 167 12.40 -12.08 -11.99
C ASP A 167 11.63 -13.32 -11.53
N ILE A 168 10.56 -13.15 -10.75
CA ILE A 168 9.72 -14.27 -10.34
C ILE A 168 8.93 -14.78 -11.54
N PRO A 169 9.02 -16.08 -11.87
CA PRO A 169 8.25 -16.66 -12.96
C PRO A 169 6.74 -16.47 -12.74
N ILE A 170 6.07 -15.96 -13.77
CA ILE A 170 4.62 -15.82 -13.75
C ILE A 170 4.01 -17.09 -14.29
N THR A 171 3.29 -17.82 -13.45
CA THR A 171 2.54 -19.00 -13.87
C THR A 171 1.18 -18.59 -14.39
N TYR A 172 0.83 -19.05 -15.58
CA TYR A 172 -0.50 -18.83 -16.14
C TYR A 172 -1.53 -19.66 -15.39
N LEU A 173 -2.37 -18.98 -14.63
CA LEU A 173 -3.57 -19.59 -14.07
C LEU A 173 -4.72 -19.37 -15.04
N LYS A 174 -5.27 -20.46 -15.58
CA LYS A 174 -6.29 -20.46 -16.63
C LYS A 174 -7.50 -19.57 -16.34
N ASP A 175 -7.82 -19.37 -15.08
CA ASP A 175 -9.03 -18.65 -14.63
C ASP A 175 -8.73 -17.26 -14.04
N VAL A 176 -7.46 -16.90 -13.78
CA VAL A 176 -7.09 -15.66 -13.08
C VAL A 176 -6.03 -14.83 -13.83
N GLY A 177 -5.49 -15.36 -14.93
CA GLY A 177 -4.44 -14.69 -15.71
C GLY A 177 -3.08 -14.62 -14.99
N TYR A 178 -2.20 -13.78 -15.50
CA TYR A 178 -0.79 -13.68 -15.06
C TYR A 178 -0.53 -12.68 -13.93
N ILE A 179 -1.55 -12.27 -13.18
CA ILE A 179 -1.42 -11.18 -12.18
C ILE A 179 -0.68 -11.61 -10.91
N HIS A 180 -0.75 -12.91 -10.57
CA HIS A 180 -0.23 -13.41 -9.30
C HIS A 180 0.77 -14.55 -9.51
N PRO A 181 2.07 -14.32 -9.29
CA PRO A 181 3.06 -15.39 -9.34
C PRO A 181 2.81 -16.40 -8.20
N GLU A 182 2.86 -17.70 -8.53
CA GLU A 182 2.71 -18.76 -7.53
C GLU A 182 3.93 -18.87 -6.60
N SER A 183 5.12 -18.57 -7.11
CA SER A 183 6.39 -18.73 -6.37
C SER A 183 6.76 -17.50 -5.54
N LYS A 184 5.83 -16.96 -4.78
CA LYS A 184 6.12 -15.84 -3.85
C LYS A 184 6.94 -16.22 -2.61
N LYS A 185 7.31 -17.50 -2.47
CA LYS A 185 8.00 -18.01 -1.28
C LYS A 185 9.51 -18.08 -1.44
N GLU A 186 10.02 -17.90 -2.63
CA GLU A 186 11.45 -17.90 -2.94
C GLU A 186 12.01 -16.48 -2.87
#